data_b3499f5c738194953bb3e3fc99c549d4
#
_entry.id   b3499f5c738194953bb3e3fc99c549d4
#
_cell.length_a   1.000
_cell.length_b   1.000
_cell.length_c   1.000
_cell.angle_alpha   90.00
_cell.angle_beta   90.00
_cell.angle_gamma   90.00
#
_symmetry.space_group_name_H-M   'P 1'
#
loop_
_entity.id
_entity.type
_entity.pdbx_description
1 polymer ?
#
loop_
_entity_poly.entity_id
_entity_poly.type
_entity_poly.pdbx_seq_one_letter_code
_entity_poly.pdbx_strand_id
1 'polypeptide(L)'
;MKLKITKLVPIIAIGVQMSHYSIAASTETSSWDNVTTPLIAGVGHENHRGAAWCDYDNDGFLDLYMAHFGAFDPDGLYLGSPNQLLKNLGDTEFEDVTTLELEANSGLSHHPAWADIDNDGLLDLFVSQSSNNGTEHSILLRQDSIGVFSDITDGEPLQLGGLLPRGIGWQDINNDGLIDLLVAVSNGDAMQNRMLINLGGGSFIRQSSLFSDEYKEGRSIGWCDYNNDNLPDVYIANGAEDHCDVSERTNQLFKNLGDGVWEEVASEAGVAETGHARGHVWGDINNDGHMDLFVGNQKGSDTGGGFNRLFENNGDGTFTDITVSAGMYASFRTRCVSMADYDNDGFLDIYIVNFGGALPPNHLFRNNGDNTFTEVAIGSPAVGGSFNGAAASWADYDNDGWVDLYLVGGSINAPGIGQNQLLRNTNQNGNHWLEVELCGTESNRSAIGARVTIKHIKSGQGLVTQMRDIQSGTGYNSQNMLRAHFGIGSSTTIINMTIRWPSGVVQSIGGILPDQIIRVVEDEDTFAFDCNRNCVSDLVDIAEGLSQDTNGNAIPDECECITDADADINGDGSVNVIDLLIIISNWDAEGSSEGDIDGDGIVGIQDLLLLIGAWSDC
;
A
#
# COMPACT_ATOMS: atom_id res chain seq x y z
N MET A 1 -42.50 -17.89 -71.47
CA MET A 1 -41.08 -18.07 -71.27
C MET A 1 -40.77 -17.99 -69.75
N LYS A 2 -40.21 -19.01 -69.17
CA LYS A 2 -40.29 -19.38 -67.75
C LYS A 2 -39.54 -18.43 -66.82
N LEU A 3 -40.27 -17.85 -65.82
CA LEU A 3 -39.73 -17.19 -64.64
C LEU A 3 -39.13 -18.26 -63.75
N LYS A 4 -37.89 -18.04 -63.35
CA LYS A 4 -37.25 -18.77 -62.22
C LYS A 4 -37.34 -17.92 -60.93
N ILE A 5 -38.13 -18.42 -59.98
CA ILE A 5 -38.22 -17.87 -58.63
C ILE A 5 -37.02 -18.40 -57.83
N THR A 6 -36.12 -17.52 -57.40
CA THR A 6 -35.04 -17.83 -56.47
C THR A 6 -35.52 -17.53 -55.04
N LYS A 7 -35.46 -18.53 -54.19
CA LYS A 7 -35.86 -18.47 -52.77
C LYS A 7 -35.03 -17.46 -52.01
N LEU A 8 -35.67 -16.49 -51.36
CA LEU A 8 -35.07 -15.70 -50.27
C LEU A 8 -34.94 -16.58 -49.00
N VAL A 9 -33.73 -16.65 -48.47
CA VAL A 9 -33.47 -17.18 -47.13
C VAL A 9 -33.60 -16.00 -46.17
N PRO A 10 -34.39 -16.09 -45.09
CA PRO A 10 -34.46 -15.00 -44.11
C PRO A 10 -33.16 -15.00 -43.27
N ILE A 11 -32.44 -13.88 -43.29
CA ILE A 11 -31.37 -13.57 -42.33
C ILE A 11 -32.07 -13.25 -41.00
N ILE A 12 -31.94 -14.13 -40.05
CA ILE A 12 -32.30 -13.87 -38.65
C ILE A 12 -31.25 -12.89 -38.13
N ALA A 13 -31.62 -11.62 -38.01
CA ALA A 13 -30.84 -10.65 -37.25
C ALA A 13 -31.03 -10.98 -35.76
N ILE A 14 -29.99 -11.57 -35.15
CA ILE A 14 -29.87 -11.65 -33.67
C ILE A 14 -29.55 -10.23 -33.21
N GLY A 15 -30.60 -9.51 -32.80
CA GLY A 15 -30.44 -8.26 -32.07
C GLY A 15 -29.86 -8.56 -30.70
N VAL A 16 -28.56 -8.34 -30.53
CA VAL A 16 -27.97 -8.25 -29.19
C VAL A 16 -28.53 -6.97 -28.59
N GLN A 17 -29.54 -7.11 -27.73
CA GLN A 17 -29.92 -6.04 -26.81
C GLN A 17 -28.74 -5.82 -25.88
N MET A 18 -28.03 -4.71 -26.06
CA MET A 18 -27.19 -4.16 -25.00
C MET A 18 -28.12 -3.75 -23.87
N SER A 19 -28.31 -4.64 -22.90
CA SER A 19 -28.87 -4.27 -21.61
C SER A 19 -27.90 -3.28 -20.98
N HIS A 20 -28.33 -2.04 -20.85
CA HIS A 20 -27.67 -1.11 -19.92
C HIS A 20 -27.87 -1.72 -18.54
N TYR A 21 -26.83 -2.28 -17.98
CA TYR A 21 -26.81 -2.59 -16.56
C TYR A 21 -26.92 -1.25 -15.83
N SER A 22 -28.09 -0.93 -15.32
CA SER A 22 -28.23 0.09 -14.30
C SER A 22 -27.68 -0.50 -13.02
N ILE A 23 -26.48 -0.09 -12.65
CA ILE A 23 -25.92 -0.35 -11.33
C ILE A 23 -26.88 0.34 -10.34
N ALA A 24 -27.56 -0.45 -9.52
CA ALA A 24 -28.38 0.10 -8.44
C ALA A 24 -27.42 0.72 -7.42
N ALA A 25 -27.48 2.05 -7.28
CA ALA A 25 -26.76 2.72 -6.21
C ALA A 25 -27.30 2.21 -4.86
N SER A 26 -26.43 1.70 -4.01
CA SER A 26 -26.77 1.42 -2.62
C SER A 26 -27.09 2.75 -1.93
N THR A 27 -28.09 2.78 -1.05
CA THR A 27 -28.42 3.95 -0.23
C THR A 27 -27.60 3.97 1.07
N GLU A 28 -26.44 3.31 1.10
CA GLU A 28 -25.54 3.37 2.24
C GLU A 28 -25.03 4.80 2.43
N THR A 29 -25.08 5.29 3.65
CA THR A 29 -24.49 6.58 4.02
C THR A 29 -23.00 6.52 3.71
N SER A 30 -22.46 7.59 3.10
CA SER A 30 -21.03 7.68 2.81
C SER A 30 -20.21 7.39 4.06
N SER A 31 -19.35 6.38 4.00
CA SER A 31 -18.37 6.04 5.05
C SER A 31 -17.03 6.75 4.84
N TRP A 32 -17.03 7.86 4.10
CA TRP A 32 -15.83 8.59 3.73
C TRP A 32 -15.97 10.08 4.01
N ASP A 33 -14.99 10.64 4.71
CA ASP A 33 -14.80 12.07 4.84
C ASP A 33 -13.61 12.54 4.00
N ASN A 34 -13.79 13.59 3.22
CA ASN A 34 -12.67 14.21 2.51
C ASN A 34 -11.98 15.21 3.44
N VAL A 35 -10.83 14.82 3.98
CA VAL A 35 -10.02 15.62 4.93
C VAL A 35 -8.85 16.34 4.26
N THR A 36 -8.88 16.47 2.94
CA THR A 36 -7.81 17.08 2.15
C THR A 36 -7.59 18.54 2.50
N THR A 37 -6.42 18.85 3.03
CA THR A 37 -5.93 20.23 3.19
C THR A 37 -5.21 20.70 1.92
N PRO A 38 -4.93 21.99 1.74
CA PRO A 38 -4.12 22.48 0.62
C PRO A 38 -2.72 21.82 0.54
N LEU A 39 -2.13 21.47 1.67
CA LEU A 39 -0.85 20.78 1.77
C LEU A 39 -0.97 19.36 1.22
N ILE A 40 -1.92 18.57 1.72
CA ILE A 40 -2.20 17.20 1.29
C ILE A 40 -2.61 17.14 -0.20
N ALA A 41 -3.29 18.19 -0.68
CA ALA A 41 -3.67 18.30 -2.09
C ALA A 41 -2.48 18.57 -3.01
N GLY A 42 -1.29 18.88 -2.48
CA GLY A 42 -0.11 19.28 -3.25
C GLY A 42 -0.31 20.60 -3.99
N VAL A 43 -1.01 21.58 -3.37
CA VAL A 43 -1.27 22.89 -3.99
C VAL A 43 0.06 23.63 -4.22
N GLY A 44 0.30 24.03 -5.47
CA GLY A 44 1.56 24.65 -5.90
C GLY A 44 2.46 23.70 -6.69
N HIS A 45 2.13 22.41 -6.73
CA HIS A 45 2.78 21.39 -7.54
C HIS A 45 1.84 20.98 -8.67
N GLU A 46 2.40 20.51 -9.77
CA GLU A 46 1.61 20.16 -10.95
C GLU A 46 1.85 18.71 -11.38
N ASN A 47 0.77 18.10 -11.87
CA ASN A 47 0.80 16.75 -12.46
C ASN A 47 1.37 15.69 -11.52
N HIS A 48 0.65 15.45 -10.41
CA HIS A 48 1.01 14.43 -9.44
C HIS A 48 1.00 13.02 -10.09
N ARG A 49 1.88 12.14 -9.66
CA ARG A 49 2.05 10.82 -10.28
C ARG A 49 2.02 9.66 -9.33
N GLY A 50 2.63 9.79 -8.17
CA GLY A 50 2.76 8.69 -7.24
C GLY A 50 2.67 9.12 -5.80
N ALA A 51 2.43 8.15 -4.92
CA ALA A 51 2.44 8.33 -3.49
C ALA A 51 2.91 7.05 -2.80
N ALA A 52 3.59 7.21 -1.67
CA ALA A 52 4.02 6.10 -0.83
C ALA A 52 3.85 6.47 0.64
N TRP A 53 3.23 5.58 1.41
CA TRP A 53 3.13 5.68 2.85
C TRP A 53 4.32 5.02 3.53
N CYS A 54 4.80 5.62 4.60
CA CYS A 54 5.89 5.11 5.44
C CYS A 54 5.79 5.70 6.84
N ASP A 55 6.46 5.12 7.78
CA ASP A 55 6.79 5.70 9.08
C ASP A 55 8.29 5.98 9.04
N TYR A 56 8.69 7.16 8.45
CA TYR A 56 10.10 7.42 8.17
C TYR A 56 10.91 7.75 9.41
N ASP A 57 10.25 8.23 10.47
CA ASP A 57 10.92 8.62 11.71
C ASP A 57 10.62 7.71 12.90
N ASN A 58 9.94 6.58 12.63
CA ASN A 58 9.61 5.54 13.62
C ASN A 58 8.76 6.07 14.80
N ASP A 59 7.90 7.09 14.59
CA ASP A 59 7.04 7.62 15.63
C ASP A 59 5.68 6.90 15.74
N GLY A 60 5.41 5.94 14.86
CA GLY A 60 4.19 5.14 14.84
C GLY A 60 3.08 5.69 13.98
N PHE A 61 3.20 6.90 13.47
CA PHE A 61 2.27 7.46 12.49
C PHE A 61 2.81 7.30 11.08
N LEU A 62 1.90 7.03 10.15
CA LEU A 62 2.29 6.86 8.75
C LEU A 62 2.39 8.22 8.05
N ASP A 63 3.55 8.50 7.50
CA ASP A 63 3.88 9.69 6.74
C ASP A 63 3.64 9.50 5.26
N LEU A 64 3.53 10.60 4.50
CA LEU A 64 3.16 10.58 3.10
C LEU A 64 4.22 11.22 2.21
N TYR A 65 4.84 10.43 1.33
CA TYR A 65 5.66 10.96 0.24
C TYR A 65 4.88 11.08 -1.06
N MET A 66 4.94 12.25 -1.70
CA MET A 66 4.26 12.56 -2.96
C MET A 66 5.26 12.81 -4.08
N ALA A 67 5.12 12.06 -5.16
CA ALA A 67 5.93 12.21 -6.37
C ALA A 67 5.22 13.08 -7.41
N HIS A 68 5.90 14.11 -7.89
CA HIS A 68 5.38 15.08 -8.84
C HIS A 68 6.10 15.00 -10.19
N PHE A 69 5.33 15.02 -11.28
CA PHE A 69 5.86 14.94 -12.63
C PHE A 69 6.16 16.32 -13.23
N GLY A 70 5.49 17.37 -12.72
CA GLY A 70 5.64 18.73 -13.21
C GLY A 70 4.78 19.06 -14.44
N ALA A 71 4.97 20.27 -14.97
CA ALA A 71 4.20 20.85 -16.05
C ALA A 71 4.96 20.92 -17.37
N PHE A 72 4.25 21.29 -18.44
CA PHE A 72 4.89 21.72 -19.68
C PHE A 72 5.20 23.22 -19.64
N ASP A 73 6.38 23.60 -20.07
CA ASP A 73 6.67 25.00 -20.37
C ASP A 73 5.95 25.44 -21.67
N PRO A 74 5.93 26.76 -21.98
CA PRO A 74 5.33 27.26 -23.22
C PRO A 74 5.93 26.72 -24.52
N ASP A 75 7.15 26.18 -24.47
CA ASP A 75 7.86 25.58 -25.60
C ASP A 75 7.61 24.07 -25.71
N GLY A 76 6.82 23.50 -24.77
CA GLY A 76 6.43 22.10 -24.75
C GLY A 76 7.45 21.16 -24.10
N LEU A 77 8.44 21.69 -23.39
CA LEU A 77 9.35 20.92 -22.55
C LEU A 77 8.72 20.66 -21.17
N TYR A 78 8.96 19.48 -20.63
CA TYR A 78 8.57 19.21 -19.26
C TYR A 78 9.49 19.95 -18.28
N LEU A 79 8.89 20.67 -17.35
CA LEU A 79 9.55 21.18 -16.17
C LEU A 79 9.16 20.27 -15.01
N GLY A 80 10.13 19.62 -14.38
CA GLY A 80 9.88 18.84 -13.17
C GLY A 80 9.27 19.71 -12.07
N SER A 81 8.68 19.06 -11.08
CA SER A 81 8.17 19.69 -9.88
C SER A 81 8.79 19.04 -8.66
N PRO A 82 9.16 19.79 -7.61
CA PRO A 82 9.68 19.20 -6.39
C PRO A 82 8.71 18.19 -5.81
N ASN A 83 9.22 17.04 -5.35
CA ASN A 83 8.44 16.10 -4.57
C ASN A 83 8.26 16.62 -3.14
N GLN A 84 7.39 15.96 -2.37
CA GLN A 84 7.10 16.37 -0.99
C GLN A 84 7.06 15.17 -0.05
N LEU A 85 7.63 15.34 1.15
CA LEU A 85 7.43 14.46 2.31
C LEU A 85 6.61 15.22 3.35
N LEU A 86 5.46 14.68 3.69
CA LEU A 86 4.58 15.21 4.72
C LEU A 86 4.67 14.32 5.95
N LYS A 87 5.17 14.87 7.05
CA LYS A 87 5.13 14.21 8.37
C LYS A 87 3.72 14.29 8.93
N ASN A 88 3.23 13.17 9.38
CA ASN A 88 1.98 13.03 10.11
C ASN A 88 2.20 13.38 11.59
N LEU A 89 1.44 14.30 12.12
CA LEU A 89 1.52 14.72 13.53
C LEU A 89 0.41 14.12 14.39
N GLY A 90 -0.33 13.16 13.83
CA GLY A 90 -1.58 12.66 14.41
C GLY A 90 -2.78 13.59 14.16
N ASP A 91 -3.97 13.19 14.58
CA ASP A 91 -5.22 13.98 14.51
C ASP A 91 -5.49 14.67 13.17
N THR A 92 -5.10 14.06 12.03
CA THR A 92 -5.24 14.62 10.67
C THR A 92 -4.34 15.83 10.33
N GLU A 93 -3.38 16.16 11.17
CA GLU A 93 -2.43 17.24 10.91
C GLU A 93 -1.15 16.71 10.26
N PHE A 94 -0.69 17.42 9.23
CA PHE A 94 0.54 17.11 8.50
C PHE A 94 1.44 18.33 8.43
N GLU A 95 2.75 18.11 8.49
CA GLU A 95 3.78 19.14 8.32
C GLU A 95 4.64 18.80 7.08
N ASP A 96 4.98 19.82 6.28
CA ASP A 96 5.93 19.65 5.16
C ASP A 96 7.36 19.66 5.71
N VAL A 97 8.01 18.52 5.69
CA VAL A 97 9.38 18.31 6.15
C VAL A 97 10.37 18.06 5.00
N THR A 98 9.98 18.44 3.80
CA THR A 98 10.75 18.21 2.57
C THR A 98 12.10 18.92 2.61
N THR A 99 13.19 18.18 2.46
CA THR A 99 14.54 18.71 2.25
C THR A 99 14.88 18.81 0.76
N LEU A 100 16.01 19.43 0.42
CA LEU A 100 16.45 19.53 -0.98
C LEU A 100 16.71 18.16 -1.61
N GLU A 101 17.17 17.19 -0.84
CA GLU A 101 17.39 15.82 -1.28
C GLU A 101 16.06 15.13 -1.58
N LEU A 102 15.06 15.32 -0.71
CA LEU A 102 13.72 14.76 -0.85
C LEU A 102 12.91 15.37 -2.01
N GLU A 103 13.21 16.61 -2.43
CA GLU A 103 12.66 17.19 -3.67
C GLU A 103 13.02 16.37 -4.91
N ALA A 104 14.00 15.45 -4.79
CA ALA A 104 14.48 14.59 -5.86
C ALA A 104 14.87 15.37 -7.13
N ASN A 105 15.65 16.44 -6.95
CA ASN A 105 16.15 17.32 -8.02
C ASN A 105 15.06 17.88 -8.95
N SER A 106 13.81 17.96 -8.47
CA SER A 106 12.65 18.40 -9.27
C SER A 106 12.51 17.66 -10.60
N GLY A 107 12.83 16.36 -10.62
CA GLY A 107 12.75 15.51 -11.81
C GLY A 107 11.30 15.19 -12.22
N LEU A 108 11.16 14.40 -13.28
CA LEU A 108 9.86 13.89 -13.72
C LEU A 108 9.52 12.61 -12.96
N SER A 109 9.14 12.76 -11.70
CA SER A 109 8.95 11.64 -10.78
C SER A 109 7.69 10.84 -11.07
N HIS A 110 7.78 9.52 -10.86
CA HIS A 110 6.69 8.59 -11.09
C HIS A 110 6.34 7.78 -9.84
N HIS A 111 7.15 6.77 -9.52
CA HIS A 111 6.87 5.80 -8.48
C HIS A 111 7.88 5.97 -7.35
N PRO A 112 7.45 6.42 -6.16
CA PRO A 112 8.24 6.37 -4.94
C PRO A 112 8.05 5.01 -4.26
N ALA A 113 9.10 4.42 -3.70
CA ALA A 113 8.98 3.26 -2.83
C ALA A 113 10.05 3.25 -1.74
N TRP A 114 9.60 2.96 -0.53
CA TRP A 114 10.40 2.87 0.68
C TRP A 114 10.84 1.44 0.95
N ALA A 115 12.07 1.27 1.40
CA ALA A 115 12.61 0.05 1.98
C ALA A 115 13.87 0.39 2.76
N ASP A 116 14.21 -0.38 3.78
CA ASP A 116 15.50 -0.29 4.46
C ASP A 116 16.53 -1.11 3.65
N ILE A 117 17.41 -0.42 2.91
CA ILE A 117 18.33 -1.07 1.96
C ILE A 117 19.63 -1.57 2.60
N ASP A 118 19.98 -1.09 3.78
CA ASP A 118 21.22 -1.46 4.48
C ASP A 118 20.97 -2.06 5.87
N ASN A 119 19.69 -2.29 6.21
CA ASN A 119 19.21 -2.92 7.44
C ASN A 119 19.61 -2.14 8.71
N ASP A 120 19.67 -0.82 8.64
CA ASP A 120 20.03 0.04 9.79
C ASP A 120 18.81 0.46 10.63
N GLY A 121 17.59 0.11 10.20
CA GLY A 121 16.33 0.41 10.87
C GLY A 121 15.69 1.72 10.41
N LEU A 122 16.27 2.40 9.43
CA LEU A 122 15.72 3.60 8.81
C LEU A 122 15.26 3.30 7.39
N LEU A 123 14.11 3.84 7.02
CA LEU A 123 13.58 3.64 5.67
C LEU A 123 14.27 4.55 4.66
N ASP A 124 14.77 3.95 3.59
CA ASP A 124 15.35 4.61 2.44
C ASP A 124 14.32 4.75 1.32
N LEU A 125 14.56 5.68 0.40
CA LEU A 125 13.59 6.02 -0.62
C LEU A 125 14.19 5.90 -2.04
N PHE A 126 13.59 5.06 -2.87
CA PHE A 126 13.84 5.10 -4.31
C PHE A 126 12.70 5.83 -5.03
N VAL A 127 13.06 6.77 -5.92
CA VAL A 127 12.11 7.49 -6.76
C VAL A 127 12.44 7.26 -8.23
N SER A 128 11.54 6.58 -8.95
CA SER A 128 11.71 6.43 -10.40
C SER A 128 11.42 7.74 -11.12
N GLN A 129 12.32 8.17 -12.00
CA GLN A 129 12.20 9.42 -12.74
C GLN A 129 12.41 9.21 -14.23
N SER A 130 11.57 9.85 -15.05
CA SER A 130 11.77 9.94 -16.49
C SER A 130 12.68 11.10 -16.85
N SER A 131 13.46 10.94 -17.93
CA SER A 131 14.29 11.99 -18.46
C SER A 131 13.79 12.47 -19.81
N ASN A 132 13.69 13.79 -20.02
CA ASN A 132 13.36 14.39 -21.31
C ASN A 132 14.60 14.73 -22.15
N ASN A 133 15.71 15.03 -21.51
CA ASN A 133 16.93 15.53 -22.14
C ASN A 133 18.16 14.66 -21.85
N GLY A 134 17.95 13.53 -21.12
CA GLY A 134 19.00 12.57 -20.78
C GLY A 134 19.85 13.00 -19.57
N THR A 135 19.44 14.02 -18.83
CA THR A 135 20.17 14.51 -17.65
C THR A 135 19.50 14.13 -16.33
N GLU A 136 18.16 14.01 -16.33
CA GLU A 136 17.43 13.53 -15.16
C GLU A 136 17.57 12.00 -15.06
N HIS A 137 17.60 11.49 -13.86
CA HIS A 137 17.73 10.07 -13.56
C HIS A 137 16.97 9.72 -12.28
N SER A 138 16.63 8.44 -12.12
CA SER A 138 16.05 7.94 -10.88
C SER A 138 17.00 8.19 -9.70
N ILE A 139 16.44 8.37 -8.52
CA ILE A 139 17.19 8.73 -7.31
C ILE A 139 16.98 7.66 -6.23
N LEU A 140 18.07 7.27 -5.58
CA LEU A 140 18.07 6.49 -4.35
C LEU A 140 18.60 7.36 -3.22
N LEU A 141 17.75 7.65 -2.26
CA LEU A 141 18.03 8.44 -1.07
C LEU A 141 18.18 7.48 0.12
N ARG A 142 19.37 7.47 0.73
CA ARG A 142 19.60 6.76 1.98
C ARG A 142 19.33 7.69 3.15
N GLN A 143 18.61 7.20 4.14
CA GLN A 143 18.41 7.91 5.38
C GLN A 143 19.58 7.65 6.34
N ASP A 144 20.47 8.63 6.54
CA ASP A 144 21.66 8.51 7.40
C ASP A 144 21.35 8.68 8.89
N SER A 145 20.25 9.31 9.21
CA SER A 145 19.62 9.44 10.52
C SER A 145 18.21 9.98 10.31
N ILE A 146 17.35 9.88 11.31
CA ILE A 146 15.94 10.30 11.21
C ILE A 146 15.82 11.68 10.54
N GLY A 147 15.14 11.70 9.38
CA GLY A 147 14.88 12.90 8.58
C GLY A 147 16.08 13.48 7.82
N VAL A 148 17.26 12.84 7.87
CA VAL A 148 18.47 13.27 7.16
C VAL A 148 18.78 12.29 6.04
N PHE A 149 18.65 12.73 4.80
CA PHE A 149 18.82 11.91 3.62
C PHE A 149 20.04 12.29 2.81
N SER A 150 20.70 11.31 2.21
CA SER A 150 21.81 11.48 1.25
C SER A 150 21.48 10.81 -0.06
N ASP A 151 21.70 11.52 -1.17
CA ASP A 151 21.61 10.94 -2.51
C ASP A 151 22.83 10.03 -2.74
N ILE A 152 22.57 8.72 -2.84
CA ILE A 152 23.59 7.69 -3.09
C ILE A 152 23.51 7.11 -4.51
N THR A 153 22.83 7.77 -5.42
CA THR A 153 22.58 7.32 -6.80
C THR A 153 23.85 7.34 -7.68
N ASP A 154 25.04 7.50 -7.16
CA ASP A 154 26.26 7.77 -7.94
C ASP A 154 26.57 6.64 -8.94
N GLY A 155 26.37 6.95 -10.23
CA GLY A 155 26.73 6.10 -11.35
C GLY A 155 25.72 5.00 -11.71
N GLU A 156 26.10 4.20 -12.72
CA GLU A 156 25.39 2.96 -13.06
C GLU A 156 25.63 1.92 -11.92
N PRO A 157 24.60 1.11 -11.55
CA PRO A 157 23.38 0.86 -12.31
C PRO A 157 22.13 1.66 -11.90
N LEU A 158 22.20 2.50 -10.88
CA LEU A 158 21.05 3.16 -10.26
C LEU A 158 20.51 4.35 -11.07
N GLN A 159 21.36 5.06 -11.79
CA GLN A 159 20.95 6.29 -12.50
C GLN A 159 19.85 6.07 -13.53
N LEU A 160 19.81 4.92 -14.22
CA LEU A 160 18.82 4.58 -15.26
C LEU A 160 18.66 5.70 -16.31
N GLY A 161 19.72 6.48 -16.55
CA GLY A 161 19.70 7.65 -17.44
C GLY A 161 19.25 7.30 -18.86
N GLY A 162 18.39 8.16 -19.45
CA GLY A 162 17.84 7.96 -20.79
C GLY A 162 16.76 6.89 -20.91
N LEU A 163 16.37 6.24 -19.81
CA LEU A 163 15.25 5.30 -19.74
C LEU A 163 13.97 6.00 -19.27
N LEU A 164 12.83 5.32 -19.43
CA LEU A 164 11.54 5.71 -18.84
C LEU A 164 11.14 4.67 -17.79
N PRO A 165 11.72 4.71 -16.59
CA PRO A 165 11.32 3.84 -15.51
C PRO A 165 9.89 4.17 -15.06
N ARG A 166 9.13 3.14 -14.71
CA ARG A 166 7.72 3.23 -14.33
C ARG A 166 7.48 2.55 -12.99
N GLY A 167 7.03 1.30 -13.01
CA GLY A 167 6.84 0.50 -11.81
C GLY A 167 8.15 0.06 -11.20
N ILE A 168 8.18 -0.01 -9.89
CA ILE A 168 9.29 -0.54 -9.12
C ILE A 168 8.75 -1.53 -8.09
N GLY A 169 9.59 -2.47 -7.70
CA GLY A 169 9.27 -3.44 -6.64
C GLY A 169 10.56 -3.89 -5.95
N TRP A 170 10.58 -3.73 -4.64
CA TRP A 170 11.62 -4.26 -3.78
C TRP A 170 11.32 -5.72 -3.43
N GLN A 171 12.34 -6.57 -3.42
CA GLN A 171 12.24 -7.96 -2.98
C GLN A 171 13.65 -8.52 -2.76
N ASP A 172 13.86 -9.26 -1.67
CA ASP A 172 15.05 -10.09 -1.52
C ASP A 172 14.87 -11.35 -2.39
N ILE A 173 15.54 -11.39 -3.55
CA ILE A 173 15.34 -12.48 -4.53
C ILE A 173 16.34 -13.61 -4.37
N ASN A 174 17.40 -13.39 -3.62
CA ASN A 174 18.50 -14.34 -3.44
C ASN A 174 18.59 -14.86 -2.00
N ASN A 175 17.68 -14.39 -1.10
CA ASN A 175 17.61 -14.72 0.32
C ASN A 175 18.93 -14.44 1.06
N ASP A 176 19.57 -13.30 0.78
CA ASP A 176 20.77 -12.86 1.50
C ASP A 176 20.47 -11.85 2.62
N GLY A 177 19.18 -11.54 2.84
CA GLY A 177 18.71 -10.60 3.85
C GLY A 177 18.79 -9.13 3.41
N LEU A 178 19.23 -8.84 2.18
CA LEU A 178 19.27 -7.52 1.60
C LEU A 178 18.17 -7.37 0.55
N ILE A 179 17.52 -6.23 0.54
CA ILE A 179 16.44 -5.97 -0.40
C ILE A 179 16.97 -5.58 -1.78
N ASP A 180 16.55 -6.30 -2.83
CA ASP A 180 16.92 -6.03 -4.23
C ASP A 180 15.84 -5.21 -4.93
N LEU A 181 16.17 -4.57 -6.07
CA LEU A 181 15.27 -3.68 -6.78
C LEU A 181 15.01 -4.14 -8.22
N LEU A 182 13.74 -4.35 -8.57
CA LEU A 182 13.31 -4.51 -9.95
C LEU A 182 12.62 -3.24 -10.44
N VAL A 183 13.04 -2.75 -11.61
CA VAL A 183 12.49 -1.55 -12.25
C VAL A 183 11.92 -1.91 -13.62
N ALA A 184 10.63 -1.65 -13.81
CA ALA A 184 9.96 -1.75 -15.11
C ALA A 184 10.33 -0.53 -15.98
N VAL A 185 10.71 -0.80 -17.21
CA VAL A 185 11.12 0.26 -18.15
C VAL A 185 10.18 0.27 -19.36
N SER A 186 9.67 1.46 -19.68
CA SER A 186 8.85 1.69 -20.87
C SER A 186 9.56 2.66 -21.82
N ASN A 187 9.66 2.30 -23.08
CA ASN A 187 10.21 3.10 -24.18
C ASN A 187 11.75 3.04 -24.38
N GLY A 188 12.15 3.11 -25.64
CA GLY A 188 13.52 3.22 -26.11
C GLY A 188 14.10 1.92 -26.69
N ASP A 189 15.25 2.04 -27.35
CA ASP A 189 16.00 0.93 -27.98
C ASP A 189 16.50 -0.13 -26.96
N ALA A 190 16.16 0.04 -25.68
CA ALA A 190 16.56 -0.83 -24.58
C ALA A 190 15.41 -1.07 -23.60
N MET A 191 14.22 -1.45 -24.11
CA MET A 191 13.04 -1.82 -23.31
C MET A 191 13.27 -3.10 -22.51
N GLN A 192 14.27 -3.10 -21.64
CA GLN A 192 14.55 -4.20 -20.74
C GLN A 192 14.35 -3.72 -19.32
N ASN A 193 13.54 -4.43 -18.55
CA ASN A 193 13.44 -4.22 -17.12
C ASN A 193 14.84 -4.35 -16.48
N ARG A 194 15.04 -3.69 -15.36
CA ARG A 194 16.34 -3.64 -14.68
C ARG A 194 16.23 -4.33 -13.32
N MET A 195 16.94 -5.45 -13.20
CA MET A 195 17.14 -6.10 -11.91
C MET A 195 18.47 -5.61 -11.32
N LEU A 196 18.40 -5.05 -10.13
CA LEU A 196 19.52 -4.50 -9.39
C LEU A 196 19.66 -5.28 -8.08
N ILE A 197 20.77 -6.00 -7.96
CA ILE A 197 21.09 -6.79 -6.77
C ILE A 197 21.82 -5.92 -5.78
N ASN A 198 21.34 -5.88 -4.56
CA ASN A 198 21.95 -5.20 -3.43
C ASN A 198 23.15 -6.01 -2.92
N LEU A 199 24.29 -5.35 -2.72
CA LEU A 199 25.51 -5.95 -2.18
C LEU A 199 25.81 -5.46 -0.77
N GLY A 200 24.88 -4.71 -0.17
CA GLY A 200 25.05 -4.05 1.11
C GLY A 200 25.76 -2.70 1.02
N GLY A 201 25.55 -1.88 2.06
CA GLY A 201 26.15 -0.55 2.17
C GLY A 201 25.74 0.42 1.05
N GLY A 202 24.55 0.27 0.48
CA GLY A 202 24.03 1.11 -0.60
C GLY A 202 24.62 0.81 -1.98
N SER A 203 25.32 -0.31 -2.15
CA SER A 203 25.96 -0.69 -3.42
C SER A 203 25.10 -1.70 -4.19
N PHE A 204 24.84 -1.44 -5.46
CA PHE A 204 24.05 -2.30 -6.33
C PHE A 204 24.82 -2.72 -7.58
N ILE A 205 24.50 -3.91 -8.10
CA ILE A 205 24.96 -4.36 -9.41
C ILE A 205 23.77 -4.72 -10.29
N ARG A 206 23.87 -4.46 -11.59
CA ARG A 206 22.86 -4.89 -12.54
C ARG A 206 23.03 -6.37 -12.86
N GLN A 207 21.99 -7.15 -12.69
CA GLN A 207 21.91 -8.51 -13.20
C GLN A 207 21.30 -8.53 -14.60
N SER A 208 22.09 -8.90 -15.60
CA SER A 208 21.75 -8.72 -17.01
C SER A 208 20.97 -9.87 -17.65
N SER A 209 20.68 -10.97 -16.94
CA SER A 209 20.17 -12.20 -17.54
C SER A 209 18.81 -12.67 -17.04
N LEU A 210 18.20 -12.04 -16.02
CA LEU A 210 16.98 -12.58 -15.38
C LEU A 210 15.71 -12.41 -16.21
N PHE A 211 15.57 -11.30 -16.94
CA PHE A 211 14.36 -10.99 -17.73
C PHE A 211 14.76 -10.58 -19.14
N SER A 212 15.79 -11.25 -19.68
CA SER A 212 16.40 -10.91 -20.94
C SER A 212 15.58 -11.39 -22.13
N ASP A 213 15.66 -10.59 -23.17
CA ASP A 213 15.47 -10.85 -24.60
C ASP A 213 14.12 -10.50 -25.21
N GLU A 214 13.08 -10.16 -24.45
CA GLU A 214 11.87 -9.64 -25.04
C GLU A 214 11.72 -8.14 -24.75
N TYR A 215 11.66 -7.35 -25.82
CA TYR A 215 11.34 -5.93 -25.75
C TYR A 215 9.88 -5.77 -25.39
N LYS A 216 9.58 -5.53 -24.09
CA LYS A 216 8.24 -5.27 -23.58
C LYS A 216 8.20 -3.97 -22.80
N GLU A 217 7.12 -3.23 -22.94
CA GLU A 217 6.92 -1.99 -22.19
C GLU A 217 6.38 -2.27 -20.78
N GLY A 218 7.28 -2.53 -19.83
CA GLY A 218 6.92 -2.72 -18.43
C GLY A 218 6.27 -1.47 -17.83
N ARG A 219 5.17 -1.67 -17.08
CA ARG A 219 4.41 -0.59 -16.44
C ARG A 219 4.34 -0.73 -14.93
N SER A 220 4.03 -1.91 -14.44
CA SER A 220 4.03 -2.22 -13.01
C SER A 220 4.64 -3.58 -12.73
N ILE A 221 5.18 -3.73 -11.53
CA ILE A 221 5.82 -4.93 -11.00
C ILE A 221 5.10 -5.31 -9.72
N GLY A 222 4.80 -6.59 -9.56
CA GLY A 222 4.25 -7.14 -8.32
C GLY A 222 4.90 -8.46 -8.00
N TRP A 223 5.58 -8.49 -6.87
CA TRP A 223 6.15 -9.69 -6.29
C TRP A 223 5.09 -10.47 -5.52
N CYS A 224 5.10 -11.78 -5.64
CA CYS A 224 4.17 -12.67 -4.96
C CYS A 224 4.65 -14.11 -5.03
N ASP A 225 4.57 -14.87 -3.96
CA ASP A 225 4.67 -16.32 -3.99
C ASP A 225 3.29 -16.89 -4.36
N TYR A 226 2.96 -16.89 -5.68
CA TYR A 226 1.62 -17.25 -6.16
C TYR A 226 1.32 -18.74 -6.09
N ASN A 227 2.37 -19.56 -6.07
CA ASN A 227 2.26 -21.02 -6.12
C ASN A 227 2.51 -21.68 -4.74
N ASN A 228 2.77 -20.89 -3.71
CA ASN A 228 3.04 -21.32 -2.33
C ASN A 228 4.29 -22.23 -2.19
N ASP A 229 5.33 -22.02 -3.04
CA ASP A 229 6.58 -22.78 -2.96
C ASP A 229 7.67 -22.11 -2.11
N ASN A 230 7.38 -20.96 -1.51
CA ASN A 230 8.23 -20.11 -0.67
C ASN A 230 9.34 -19.36 -1.43
N LEU A 231 9.22 -19.24 -2.73
CA LEU A 231 10.09 -18.41 -3.54
C LEU A 231 9.27 -17.22 -4.09
N PRO A 232 9.82 -16.00 -4.06
CA PRO A 232 9.11 -14.87 -4.65
C PRO A 232 9.08 -14.99 -6.17
N ASP A 233 7.87 -15.00 -6.74
CA ASP A 233 7.62 -14.91 -8.17
C ASP A 233 7.30 -13.46 -8.56
N VAL A 234 7.33 -13.13 -9.85
CA VAL A 234 7.03 -11.75 -10.27
C VAL A 234 6.09 -11.69 -11.48
N TYR A 235 5.05 -10.87 -11.35
CA TYR A 235 4.20 -10.47 -12.46
C TYR A 235 4.59 -9.09 -12.96
N ILE A 236 4.73 -8.96 -14.30
CA ILE A 236 5.02 -7.69 -14.97
C ILE A 236 3.87 -7.35 -15.90
N ALA A 237 3.15 -6.28 -15.56
CA ALA A 237 2.13 -5.74 -16.43
C ALA A 237 2.78 -4.91 -17.53
N ASN A 238 2.50 -5.26 -18.79
CA ASN A 238 3.05 -4.62 -19.97
C ASN A 238 1.97 -3.80 -20.70
N GLY A 239 2.26 -2.53 -20.98
CA GLY A 239 1.29 -1.61 -21.57
C GLY A 239 1.92 -0.73 -22.62
N ALA A 240 2.05 -1.23 -23.84
CA ALA A 240 2.63 -0.49 -24.95
C ALA A 240 1.69 0.64 -25.46
N GLU A 241 2.29 1.64 -26.09
CA GLU A 241 1.53 2.64 -26.85
C GLU A 241 0.81 2.01 -28.05
N ASP A 242 -0.21 2.66 -28.59
CA ASP A 242 -1.08 2.13 -29.68
C ASP A 242 -0.33 1.72 -30.96
N HIS A 243 0.93 2.13 -31.12
CA HIS A 243 1.76 1.82 -32.30
C HIS A 243 2.65 0.58 -32.15
N CYS A 244 2.63 -0.07 -30.97
CA CYS A 244 3.45 -1.26 -30.70
C CYS A 244 2.70 -2.56 -31.03
N ASP A 245 3.45 -3.61 -31.32
CA ASP A 245 2.89 -4.94 -31.59
C ASP A 245 2.21 -5.54 -30.34
N VAL A 246 1.22 -6.41 -30.55
CA VAL A 246 0.50 -7.08 -29.46
C VAL A 246 1.43 -7.89 -28.56
N SER A 247 2.49 -8.49 -29.13
CA SER A 247 3.49 -9.24 -28.39
C SER A 247 4.24 -8.40 -27.36
N GLU A 248 4.43 -7.09 -27.63
CA GLU A 248 5.11 -6.15 -26.73
C GLU A 248 4.23 -5.76 -25.51
N ARG A 249 2.94 -6.07 -25.55
CA ARG A 249 1.93 -5.77 -24.53
C ARG A 249 1.53 -6.99 -23.70
N THR A 250 1.99 -8.19 -24.08
CA THR A 250 1.62 -9.40 -23.34
C THR A 250 2.27 -9.37 -21.97
N ASN A 251 1.43 -9.45 -20.94
CA ASN A 251 1.90 -9.51 -19.56
C ASN A 251 2.71 -10.78 -19.31
N GLN A 252 3.61 -10.74 -18.33
CA GLN A 252 4.53 -11.82 -18.02
C GLN A 252 4.40 -12.24 -16.57
N LEU A 253 4.48 -13.54 -16.32
CA LEU A 253 4.61 -14.14 -15.00
C LEU A 253 5.89 -14.95 -14.99
N PHE A 254 6.87 -14.55 -14.21
CA PHE A 254 8.11 -15.27 -14.04
C PHE A 254 8.06 -16.05 -12.74
N LYS A 255 8.11 -17.38 -12.89
CA LYS A 255 8.24 -18.31 -11.77
C LYS A 255 9.69 -18.42 -11.36
N ASN A 256 9.96 -18.26 -10.07
CA ASN A 256 11.26 -18.51 -9.48
C ASN A 256 11.43 -20.00 -9.21
N LEU A 257 12.49 -20.59 -9.74
CA LEU A 257 12.83 -22.01 -9.53
C LEU A 257 13.98 -22.22 -8.52
N GLY A 258 14.41 -21.12 -7.87
CA GLY A 258 15.58 -21.10 -7.00
C GLY A 258 16.90 -21.01 -7.78
N ASP A 259 17.98 -20.81 -7.05
CA ASP A 259 19.36 -20.71 -7.60
C ASP A 259 19.52 -19.70 -8.76
N GLY A 260 18.68 -18.65 -8.80
CA GLY A 260 18.67 -17.63 -9.84
C GLY A 260 18.10 -18.10 -11.19
N VAL A 261 17.35 -19.19 -11.20
CA VAL A 261 16.68 -19.75 -12.40
C VAL A 261 15.22 -19.30 -12.43
N TRP A 262 14.79 -18.74 -13.56
CA TRP A 262 13.44 -18.20 -13.76
C TRP A 262 12.81 -18.80 -15.02
N GLU A 263 11.49 -19.01 -14.97
CA GLU A 263 10.69 -19.50 -16.09
C GLU A 263 9.51 -18.56 -16.36
N GLU A 264 9.32 -18.13 -17.61
CA GLU A 264 8.15 -17.35 -18.01
C GLU A 264 6.96 -18.30 -18.23
N VAL A 265 5.91 -18.18 -17.42
CA VAL A 265 4.78 -19.13 -17.35
C VAL A 265 3.42 -18.47 -17.54
N ALA A 266 3.33 -17.18 -17.90
CA ALA A 266 2.05 -16.47 -17.98
C ALA A 266 1.03 -17.13 -18.91
N SER A 267 1.50 -17.67 -20.04
CA SER A 267 0.63 -18.36 -21.00
C SER A 267 0.08 -19.68 -20.44
N GLU A 268 0.93 -20.45 -19.75
CA GLU A 268 0.56 -21.75 -19.15
C GLU A 268 -0.31 -21.53 -17.91
N ALA A 269 -0.01 -20.50 -17.14
CA ALA A 269 -0.81 -20.07 -15.99
C ALA A 269 -2.16 -19.47 -16.37
N GLY A 270 -2.35 -19.02 -17.62
CA GLY A 270 -3.60 -18.41 -18.08
C GLY A 270 -3.73 -16.92 -17.81
N VAL A 271 -2.62 -16.23 -17.50
CA VAL A 271 -2.60 -14.78 -17.17
C VAL A 271 -1.84 -13.92 -18.19
N ALA A 272 -1.49 -14.46 -19.35
CA ALA A 272 -0.84 -13.76 -20.45
C ALA A 272 -1.81 -12.79 -21.16
N GLU A 273 -2.28 -11.78 -20.43
CA GLU A 273 -3.22 -10.75 -20.90
C GLU A 273 -2.50 -9.81 -21.89
N THR A 274 -3.18 -9.43 -22.97
CA THR A 274 -2.61 -8.60 -24.06
C THR A 274 -3.25 -7.22 -24.14
N GLY A 275 -3.92 -6.79 -23.08
CA GLY A 275 -4.51 -5.45 -22.94
C GLY A 275 -3.44 -4.35 -22.87
N HIS A 276 -3.88 -3.12 -22.64
CA HIS A 276 -2.97 -2.03 -22.27
C HIS A 276 -2.86 -1.99 -20.75
N ALA A 277 -2.21 -2.99 -20.15
CA ALA A 277 -2.08 -3.07 -18.72
C ALA A 277 -1.27 -1.89 -18.15
N ARG A 278 -1.72 -1.35 -17.02
CA ARG A 278 -1.02 -0.27 -16.31
C ARG A 278 -0.67 -0.67 -14.90
N GLY A 279 -1.67 -1.05 -14.11
CA GLY A 279 -1.51 -1.52 -12.76
C GLY A 279 -2.05 -2.94 -12.60
N HIS A 280 -1.53 -3.65 -11.64
CA HIS A 280 -2.06 -4.91 -11.17
C HIS A 280 -1.88 -4.99 -9.65
N VAL A 281 -2.60 -5.89 -9.01
CA VAL A 281 -2.49 -6.12 -7.58
C VAL A 281 -2.77 -7.59 -7.27
N TRP A 282 -2.01 -8.12 -6.30
CA TRP A 282 -2.17 -9.45 -5.75
C TRP A 282 -2.95 -9.39 -4.44
N GLY A 283 -3.83 -10.38 -4.20
CA GLY A 283 -4.54 -10.53 -2.93
C GLY A 283 -5.38 -11.81 -2.92
N ASP A 284 -5.53 -12.43 -1.76
CA ASP A 284 -6.42 -13.57 -1.54
C ASP A 284 -7.84 -13.04 -1.32
N ILE A 285 -8.64 -12.96 -2.41
CA ILE A 285 -9.97 -12.33 -2.38
C ILE A 285 -11.05 -13.24 -1.78
N ASN A 286 -10.81 -14.55 -1.72
CA ASN A 286 -11.79 -15.54 -1.29
C ASN A 286 -11.38 -16.26 0.00
N ASN A 287 -10.21 -15.91 0.56
CA ASN A 287 -9.65 -16.50 1.78
C ASN A 287 -9.40 -18.00 1.67
N ASP A 288 -8.98 -18.48 0.49
CA ASP A 288 -8.65 -19.90 0.24
C ASP A 288 -7.16 -20.23 0.43
N GLY A 289 -6.33 -19.22 0.67
CA GLY A 289 -4.89 -19.35 0.89
C GLY A 289 -4.06 -19.30 -0.39
N HIS A 290 -4.64 -18.84 -1.49
CA HIS A 290 -3.95 -18.62 -2.76
C HIS A 290 -4.10 -17.17 -3.20
N MET A 291 -3.01 -16.59 -3.70
CA MET A 291 -3.01 -15.20 -4.14
C MET A 291 -3.66 -15.08 -5.52
N ASP A 292 -4.74 -14.30 -5.59
CA ASP A 292 -5.45 -13.96 -6.81
C ASP A 292 -4.87 -12.70 -7.44
N LEU A 293 -5.16 -12.47 -8.73
CA LEU A 293 -4.58 -11.38 -9.51
C LEU A 293 -5.66 -10.51 -10.15
N PHE A 294 -5.62 -9.20 -9.88
CA PHE A 294 -6.41 -8.23 -10.62
C PHE A 294 -5.52 -7.37 -11.52
N VAL A 295 -5.86 -7.29 -12.82
CA VAL A 295 -5.12 -6.52 -13.84
C VAL A 295 -5.98 -5.39 -14.37
N GLY A 296 -5.49 -4.16 -14.20
CA GLY A 296 -6.12 -2.94 -14.70
C GLY A 296 -5.61 -2.55 -16.09
N ASN A 297 -6.54 -2.44 -17.05
CA ASN A 297 -6.26 -2.12 -18.43
C ASN A 297 -6.72 -0.70 -18.80
N GLN A 298 -5.79 0.09 -19.34
CA GLN A 298 -6.12 1.40 -19.94
C GLN A 298 -6.63 1.19 -21.36
N LYS A 299 -7.83 1.67 -21.67
CA LYS A 299 -8.39 1.57 -23.02
C LYS A 299 -7.53 2.39 -24.00
N GLY A 300 -7.01 1.76 -25.04
CA GLY A 300 -6.42 2.43 -26.20
C GLY A 300 -7.46 3.17 -27.02
N SER A 301 -7.05 4.17 -27.81
CA SER A 301 -7.96 5.05 -28.57
C SER A 301 -8.74 4.33 -29.66
N ASP A 302 -8.22 3.23 -30.24
CA ASP A 302 -8.72 2.73 -31.54
C ASP A 302 -9.03 1.23 -31.64
N THR A 303 -8.73 0.39 -30.66
CA THR A 303 -8.77 -1.07 -30.86
C THR A 303 -9.77 -1.83 -29.99
N GLY A 304 -10.67 -1.16 -29.26
CA GLY A 304 -11.71 -1.83 -28.46
C GLY A 304 -11.16 -2.68 -27.30
N GLY A 305 -9.88 -2.48 -26.92
CA GLY A 305 -9.20 -3.20 -25.86
C GLY A 305 -9.56 -2.70 -24.48
N GLY A 306 -9.08 -3.35 -23.46
CA GLY A 306 -8.98 -2.84 -22.10
C GLY A 306 -10.19 -3.10 -21.20
N PHE A 307 -10.67 -4.32 -21.16
CA PHE A 307 -11.41 -4.78 -19.99
C PHE A 307 -10.40 -5.18 -18.93
N ASN A 308 -10.62 -4.75 -17.69
CA ASN A 308 -9.89 -5.27 -16.56
C ASN A 308 -10.10 -6.79 -16.43
N ARG A 309 -9.19 -7.47 -15.76
CA ARG A 309 -9.26 -8.91 -15.53
C ARG A 309 -9.11 -9.22 -14.05
N LEU A 310 -9.96 -10.10 -13.56
CA LEU A 310 -9.85 -10.73 -12.25
C LEU A 310 -9.61 -12.22 -12.46
N PHE A 311 -8.47 -12.68 -12.00
CA PHE A 311 -8.03 -14.06 -12.12
C PHE A 311 -8.02 -14.71 -10.72
N GLU A 312 -8.83 -15.74 -10.53
CA GLU A 312 -8.83 -16.60 -9.35
C GLU A 312 -7.73 -17.65 -9.50
N ASN A 313 -6.89 -17.81 -8.48
CA ASN A 313 -5.82 -18.81 -8.45
C ASN A 313 -6.39 -20.19 -8.10
N ASN A 314 -6.16 -21.18 -8.96
CA ASN A 314 -6.69 -22.54 -8.77
C ASN A 314 -5.86 -23.38 -7.77
N GLY A 315 -4.75 -22.86 -7.24
CA GLY A 315 -3.86 -23.56 -6.31
C GLY A 315 -2.96 -24.62 -6.96
N ASP A 316 -3.00 -24.75 -8.29
CA ASP A 316 -2.19 -25.71 -9.06
C ASP A 316 -1.19 -25.02 -10.00
N GLY A 317 -0.98 -23.71 -9.82
CA GLY A 317 -0.13 -22.87 -10.66
C GLY A 317 -0.85 -22.27 -11.86
N THR A 318 -2.16 -22.48 -12.01
CA THR A 318 -3.01 -21.89 -13.05
C THR A 318 -4.08 -20.97 -12.48
N PHE A 319 -4.67 -20.15 -13.33
CA PHE A 319 -5.70 -19.18 -12.95
C PHE A 319 -6.95 -19.31 -13.80
N THR A 320 -8.09 -18.95 -13.22
CA THR A 320 -9.39 -18.85 -13.90
C THR A 320 -9.82 -17.40 -14.02
N ASP A 321 -10.11 -16.90 -15.23
CA ASP A 321 -10.71 -15.57 -15.43
C ASP A 321 -12.15 -15.56 -14.92
N ILE A 322 -12.37 -14.94 -13.76
CA ILE A 322 -13.69 -14.80 -13.12
C ILE A 322 -14.31 -13.42 -13.33
N THR A 323 -13.72 -12.54 -14.15
CA THR A 323 -14.16 -11.15 -14.34
C THR A 323 -15.67 -11.01 -14.59
N VAL A 324 -16.24 -11.87 -15.44
CA VAL A 324 -17.66 -11.83 -15.78
C VAL A 324 -18.54 -12.35 -14.64
N SER A 325 -18.19 -13.47 -14.04
CA SER A 325 -18.93 -14.07 -12.91
C SER A 325 -18.86 -13.20 -11.66
N ALA A 326 -17.74 -12.51 -11.44
CA ALA A 326 -17.55 -11.57 -10.35
C ALA A 326 -18.34 -10.24 -10.51
N GLY A 327 -18.98 -10.02 -11.67
CA GLY A 327 -19.73 -8.78 -11.94
C GLY A 327 -18.86 -7.57 -12.30
N MET A 328 -17.57 -7.77 -12.57
CA MET A 328 -16.60 -6.70 -12.83
C MET A 328 -16.33 -6.45 -14.30
N TYR A 329 -17.09 -7.07 -15.20
CA TYR A 329 -16.91 -6.93 -16.64
C TYR A 329 -17.42 -5.57 -17.13
N ALA A 330 -16.54 -4.56 -17.06
CA ALA A 330 -16.79 -3.24 -17.60
C ALA A 330 -15.52 -2.67 -18.27
N SER A 331 -15.73 -1.80 -19.27
CA SER A 331 -14.62 -1.14 -19.96
C SER A 331 -14.29 0.16 -19.24
N PHE A 332 -13.20 0.17 -18.53
CA PHE A 332 -12.65 1.32 -17.82
C PHE A 332 -11.41 1.87 -18.56
N ARG A 333 -10.97 3.05 -18.18
CA ARG A 333 -9.65 3.59 -18.54
C ARG A 333 -8.73 3.49 -17.33
N THR A 334 -8.55 2.28 -16.85
CA THR A 334 -7.85 2.00 -15.62
C THR A 334 -6.38 2.36 -15.71
N ARG A 335 -5.88 3.07 -14.71
CA ARG A 335 -4.49 3.43 -14.57
C ARG A 335 -3.84 2.76 -13.37
N CYS A 336 -4.47 2.85 -12.22
CA CYS A 336 -4.03 2.18 -11.01
C CYS A 336 -5.16 1.30 -10.47
N VAL A 337 -4.78 0.24 -9.79
CA VAL A 337 -5.65 -0.65 -9.04
C VAL A 337 -5.03 -0.93 -7.70
N SER A 338 -5.82 -1.07 -6.66
CA SER A 338 -5.34 -1.45 -5.33
C SER A 338 -6.39 -2.25 -4.59
N MET A 339 -5.97 -3.02 -3.59
CA MET A 339 -6.84 -3.83 -2.75
C MET A 339 -6.64 -3.48 -1.28
N ALA A 340 -7.74 -3.47 -0.52
CA ALA A 340 -7.78 -3.37 0.93
C ALA A 340 -9.13 -3.86 1.44
N ASP A 341 -9.22 -4.27 2.68
CA ASP A 341 -10.48 -4.57 3.38
C ASP A 341 -10.96 -3.28 4.06
N TYR A 342 -11.66 -2.39 3.30
CA TYR A 342 -12.01 -1.07 3.80
C TYR A 342 -13.15 -1.08 4.83
N ASP A 343 -13.98 -2.12 4.86
CA ASP A 343 -15.10 -2.23 5.79
C ASP A 343 -14.90 -3.28 6.90
N ASN A 344 -13.66 -3.76 7.03
CA ASN A 344 -13.22 -4.72 8.05
C ASN A 344 -14.07 -6.00 8.10
N ASP A 345 -14.66 -6.38 6.96
CA ASP A 345 -15.51 -7.58 6.90
C ASP A 345 -14.74 -8.88 6.71
N GLY A 346 -13.44 -8.80 6.44
CA GLY A 346 -12.50 -9.91 6.26
C GLY A 346 -12.25 -10.30 4.81
N PHE A 347 -12.81 -9.58 3.83
CA PHE A 347 -12.57 -9.80 2.42
C PHE A 347 -11.92 -8.59 1.77
N LEU A 348 -10.96 -8.83 0.87
CA LEU A 348 -10.31 -7.74 0.15
C LEU A 348 -11.23 -7.13 -0.89
N ASP A 349 -11.34 -5.80 -0.85
CA ASP A 349 -12.08 -4.98 -1.81
C ASP A 349 -11.14 -4.41 -2.88
N ILE A 350 -11.70 -4.00 -4.02
CA ILE A 350 -10.91 -3.54 -5.16
C ILE A 350 -11.22 -2.08 -5.48
N TYR A 351 -10.19 -1.23 -5.45
CA TYR A 351 -10.27 0.15 -5.89
C TYR A 351 -9.65 0.34 -7.28
N ILE A 352 -10.36 1.04 -8.16
CA ILE A 352 -9.96 1.29 -9.55
C ILE A 352 -9.85 2.79 -9.79
N VAL A 353 -8.65 3.24 -10.14
CA VAL A 353 -8.36 4.61 -10.55
C VAL A 353 -8.42 4.74 -12.06
N ASN A 354 -9.24 5.64 -12.54
CA ASN A 354 -9.43 5.89 -13.96
C ASN A 354 -8.74 7.18 -14.43
N PHE A 355 -8.27 7.17 -15.68
CA PHE A 355 -7.52 8.26 -16.29
C PHE A 355 -8.04 8.61 -17.68
N GLY A 356 -8.06 9.92 -17.99
CA GLY A 356 -8.35 10.43 -19.34
C GLY A 356 -9.83 10.51 -19.70
N GLY A 357 -10.14 11.17 -20.80
CA GLY A 357 -11.50 11.42 -21.26
C GLY A 357 -12.18 12.59 -20.52
N ALA A 358 -13.50 12.54 -20.42
CA ALA A 358 -14.29 13.57 -19.74
C ALA A 358 -14.40 13.27 -18.24
N LEU A 359 -13.26 13.12 -17.54
CA LEU A 359 -13.19 12.88 -16.10
C LEU A 359 -13.94 11.60 -15.68
N PRO A 360 -13.46 10.41 -16.05
CA PRO A 360 -14.12 9.17 -15.68
C PRO A 360 -14.09 8.99 -14.16
N PRO A 361 -15.17 8.53 -13.54
CA PRO A 361 -15.17 8.26 -12.10
C PRO A 361 -14.22 7.12 -11.76
N ASN A 362 -13.70 7.12 -10.54
CA ASN A 362 -13.08 5.95 -9.95
C ASN A 362 -14.16 5.01 -9.43
N HIS A 363 -13.77 3.78 -9.11
CA HIS A 363 -14.70 2.76 -8.63
C HIS A 363 -14.13 2.06 -7.39
N LEU A 364 -14.99 1.80 -6.42
CA LEU A 364 -14.74 0.93 -5.29
C LEU A 364 -15.70 -0.26 -5.38
N PHE A 365 -15.15 -1.43 -5.52
CA PHE A 365 -15.88 -2.67 -5.59
C PHE A 365 -15.76 -3.42 -4.28
N ARG A 366 -16.84 -3.44 -3.49
CA ARG A 366 -16.91 -4.22 -2.26
C ARG A 366 -17.04 -5.71 -2.60
N ASN A 367 -16.23 -6.52 -1.97
CA ASN A 367 -16.29 -7.98 -2.05
C ASN A 367 -17.49 -8.50 -1.23
N ASN A 368 -18.32 -9.34 -1.83
CA ASN A 368 -19.50 -9.89 -1.14
C ASN A 368 -19.18 -11.22 -0.40
N GLY A 369 -17.93 -11.69 -0.46
CA GLY A 369 -17.48 -12.95 0.17
C GLY A 369 -17.92 -14.22 -0.56
N ASP A 370 -18.37 -14.11 -1.80
CA ASP A 370 -18.84 -15.22 -2.64
C ASP A 370 -18.26 -15.15 -4.08
N ASN A 371 -17.09 -14.54 -4.24
CA ASN A 371 -16.42 -14.24 -5.50
C ASN A 371 -17.20 -13.27 -6.40
N THR A 372 -18.18 -12.52 -5.85
CA THR A 372 -18.86 -11.43 -6.55
C THR A 372 -18.58 -10.09 -5.88
N PHE A 373 -18.69 -9.01 -6.64
CA PHE A 373 -18.39 -7.66 -6.17
C PHE A 373 -19.53 -6.70 -6.44
N THR A 374 -19.70 -5.71 -5.56
CA THR A 374 -20.71 -4.65 -5.67
C THR A 374 -20.02 -3.29 -5.75
N GLU A 375 -20.33 -2.48 -6.78
CA GLU A 375 -19.86 -1.09 -6.90
C GLU A 375 -20.48 -0.20 -5.82
N VAL A 376 -19.66 0.43 -4.99
CA VAL A 376 -20.10 1.24 -3.83
C VAL A 376 -19.53 2.67 -3.81
N ALA A 377 -18.64 3.06 -4.75
CA ALA A 377 -18.11 4.42 -4.80
C ALA A 377 -19.16 5.46 -5.26
N ILE A 378 -20.15 5.03 -6.05
CA ILE A 378 -21.12 5.95 -6.65
C ILE A 378 -21.91 6.69 -5.58
N GLY A 379 -21.78 8.01 -5.57
CA GLY A 379 -22.46 8.88 -4.59
C GLY A 379 -21.65 9.14 -3.31
N SER A 380 -20.45 8.59 -3.20
CA SER A 380 -19.52 8.83 -2.10
C SER A 380 -18.30 9.64 -2.55
N PRO A 381 -17.50 10.22 -1.63
CA PRO A 381 -16.22 10.84 -1.95
C PRO A 381 -15.22 9.90 -2.66
N ALA A 382 -15.31 8.59 -2.44
CA ALA A 382 -14.45 7.59 -3.07
C ALA A 382 -14.55 7.56 -4.61
N VAL A 383 -15.55 8.17 -5.21
CA VAL A 383 -15.65 8.36 -6.67
C VAL A 383 -14.56 9.32 -7.20
N GLY A 384 -13.91 10.11 -6.32
CA GLY A 384 -12.83 11.02 -6.69
C GLY A 384 -13.28 12.32 -7.40
N GLY A 385 -14.58 12.60 -7.52
CA GLY A 385 -15.09 13.86 -8.11
C GLY A 385 -14.65 14.08 -9.56
N SER A 386 -14.27 15.33 -9.89
CA SER A 386 -13.68 15.71 -11.20
C SER A 386 -12.21 15.30 -11.26
N PHE A 387 -11.94 13.99 -11.27
CA PHE A 387 -10.63 13.43 -11.04
C PHE A 387 -10.06 12.80 -12.32
N ASN A 388 -8.80 13.05 -12.59
CA ASN A 388 -8.03 12.40 -13.62
C ASN A 388 -6.91 11.63 -12.90
N GLY A 389 -7.24 10.43 -12.43
CA GLY A 389 -6.43 9.71 -11.47
C GLY A 389 -5.08 9.24 -12.01
N ALA A 390 -4.08 9.26 -11.17
CA ALA A 390 -2.75 8.73 -11.45
C ALA A 390 -2.46 7.47 -10.65
N ALA A 391 -2.70 7.50 -9.34
CA ALA A 391 -2.46 6.42 -8.41
C ALA A 391 -3.46 6.44 -7.24
N ALA A 392 -3.45 5.40 -6.44
CA ALA A 392 -4.14 5.31 -5.15
C ALA A 392 -3.30 4.48 -4.20
N SER A 393 -3.28 4.84 -2.93
CA SER A 393 -2.61 4.09 -1.87
C SER A 393 -3.46 4.05 -0.60
N TRP A 394 -3.39 2.92 0.09
CA TRP A 394 -4.11 2.66 1.33
C TRP A 394 -3.19 2.76 2.53
N ALA A 395 -3.69 3.34 3.60
CA ALA A 395 -3.03 3.39 4.90
C ALA A 395 -4.06 3.67 5.99
N ASP A 396 -3.87 3.14 7.17
CA ASP A 396 -4.51 3.63 8.40
C ASP A 396 -3.63 4.76 8.96
N TYR A 397 -3.83 6.00 8.46
CA TYR A 397 -2.93 7.10 8.80
C TYR A 397 -3.21 7.71 10.18
N ASP A 398 -4.41 7.53 10.73
CA ASP A 398 -4.79 8.02 12.06
C ASP A 398 -4.87 6.93 13.12
N ASN A 399 -4.40 5.70 12.77
CA ASN A 399 -4.30 4.53 13.64
C ASN A 399 -5.66 4.14 14.29
N ASP A 400 -6.79 4.39 13.60
CA ASP A 400 -8.13 4.06 14.09
C ASP A 400 -8.60 2.64 13.68
N GLY A 401 -7.76 1.94 12.89
CA GLY A 401 -7.99 0.56 12.42
C GLY A 401 -8.88 0.46 11.18
N TRP A 402 -9.18 1.59 10.54
CA TRP A 402 -9.90 1.67 9.29
C TRP A 402 -8.99 2.22 8.22
N VAL A 403 -8.63 1.40 7.25
CA VAL A 403 -7.74 1.87 6.18
C VAL A 403 -8.35 3.01 5.40
N ASP A 404 -7.57 4.07 5.24
CA ASP A 404 -7.90 5.30 4.53
C ASP A 404 -7.36 5.28 3.10
N LEU A 405 -7.89 6.16 2.26
CA LEU A 405 -7.56 6.18 0.86
C LEU A 405 -6.95 7.51 0.42
N TYR A 406 -5.69 7.46 -0.02
CA TYR A 406 -5.06 8.60 -0.67
C TYR A 406 -5.13 8.45 -2.19
N LEU A 407 -5.74 9.44 -2.85
CA LEU A 407 -5.91 9.52 -4.29
C LEU A 407 -4.95 10.53 -4.90
N VAL A 408 -4.15 10.07 -5.86
CA VAL A 408 -3.22 10.93 -6.61
C VAL A 408 -3.88 11.42 -7.89
N GLY A 409 -4.02 12.74 -8.01
CA GLY A 409 -4.60 13.42 -9.17
C GLY A 409 -3.56 13.76 -10.22
N GLY A 410 -3.68 13.22 -11.44
CA GLY A 410 -2.76 13.47 -12.54
C GLY A 410 -3.39 14.25 -13.67
N SER A 411 -3.41 15.59 -13.63
CA SER A 411 -3.88 16.39 -14.77
C SER A 411 -2.74 17.10 -15.47
N ILE A 412 -2.50 16.75 -16.73
CA ILE A 412 -1.48 17.38 -17.58
C ILE A 412 -1.96 18.72 -18.17
N ASN A 413 -3.29 18.97 -18.24
CA ASN A 413 -3.86 20.00 -19.12
C ASN A 413 -4.83 21.00 -18.44
N ALA A 414 -5.02 20.93 -17.12
CA ALA A 414 -5.95 21.84 -16.46
C ALA A 414 -5.52 22.15 -15.00
N PRO A 415 -4.92 23.30 -14.74
CA PRO A 415 -4.64 23.75 -13.38
C PRO A 415 -5.90 23.71 -12.52
N GLY A 416 -5.83 23.10 -11.34
CA GLY A 416 -6.95 22.95 -10.41
C GLY A 416 -7.91 21.79 -10.69
N ILE A 417 -7.64 20.95 -11.71
CA ILE A 417 -8.37 19.70 -11.93
C ILE A 417 -7.43 18.54 -11.58
N GLY A 418 -7.90 17.63 -10.71
CA GLY A 418 -7.12 16.45 -10.32
C GLY A 418 -6.12 16.73 -9.20
N GLN A 419 -6.49 17.52 -8.22
CA GLN A 419 -5.73 17.62 -6.97
C GLN A 419 -5.80 16.30 -6.21
N ASN A 420 -4.75 15.98 -5.48
CA ASN A 420 -4.75 14.82 -4.61
C ASN A 420 -5.86 14.93 -3.55
N GLN A 421 -6.31 13.80 -3.05
CA GLN A 421 -7.35 13.72 -2.03
C GLN A 421 -6.98 12.68 -0.97
N LEU A 422 -7.11 13.06 0.30
CA LEU A 422 -7.11 12.13 1.42
C LEU A 422 -8.54 11.92 1.88
N LEU A 423 -8.98 10.70 1.78
CA LEU A 423 -10.32 10.26 2.17
C LEU A 423 -10.20 9.41 3.42
N ARG A 424 -10.62 9.99 4.54
CA ARG A 424 -10.70 9.29 5.81
C ARG A 424 -11.86 8.32 5.79
N ASN A 425 -11.62 7.10 6.21
CA ASN A 425 -12.66 6.10 6.40
C ASN A 425 -13.36 6.33 7.74
N THR A 426 -14.64 6.60 7.70
CA THR A 426 -15.46 6.85 8.89
C THR A 426 -16.46 5.74 9.14
N ASN A 427 -16.15 4.54 8.66
CA ASN A 427 -17.00 3.38 8.82
C ASN A 427 -17.11 3.02 10.31
N GLN A 428 -18.31 2.69 10.78
CA GLN A 428 -18.60 2.32 12.15
C GLN A 428 -19.57 1.13 12.19
N ASN A 429 -19.32 0.12 11.36
CA ASN A 429 -20.16 -1.07 11.27
C ASN A 429 -20.01 -2.02 12.47
N GLY A 430 -19.05 -1.76 13.39
CA GLY A 430 -18.76 -2.58 14.55
C GLY A 430 -17.93 -3.82 14.25
N ASN A 431 -17.29 -3.87 13.09
CA ASN A 431 -16.29 -4.87 12.77
C ASN A 431 -14.98 -4.58 13.49
N HIS A 432 -14.27 -5.65 13.85
CA HIS A 432 -12.96 -5.62 14.49
C HIS A 432 -11.83 -5.79 13.48
N TRP A 433 -10.61 -5.46 13.89
CA TRP A 433 -9.43 -5.45 13.03
C TRP A 433 -8.16 -5.88 13.77
N LEU A 434 -7.09 -6.10 13.02
CA LEU A 434 -5.73 -6.23 13.51
C LEU A 434 -4.78 -5.65 12.47
N GLU A 435 -3.82 -4.84 12.90
CA GLU A 435 -2.65 -4.47 12.09
C GLU A 435 -1.38 -5.12 12.63
N VAL A 436 -0.54 -5.56 11.71
CA VAL A 436 0.72 -6.23 12.03
C VAL A 436 1.85 -5.54 11.29
N GLU A 437 2.74 -4.93 12.03
CA GLU A 437 4.00 -4.40 11.56
C GLU A 437 5.11 -5.40 11.85
N LEU A 438 5.99 -5.61 10.88
CA LEU A 438 7.03 -6.63 10.97
C LEU A 438 8.42 -6.00 10.95
N CYS A 439 9.34 -6.57 11.71
CA CYS A 439 10.74 -6.22 11.68
C CYS A 439 11.61 -7.44 11.47
N GLY A 440 12.30 -7.52 10.32
CA GLY A 440 13.23 -8.60 10.01
C GLY A 440 14.55 -8.48 10.76
N THR A 441 15.14 -9.60 11.14
CA THR A 441 16.48 -9.70 11.74
C THR A 441 17.42 -10.56 10.90
N GLU A 442 16.95 -11.69 10.40
CA GLU A 442 17.61 -12.54 9.40
C GLU A 442 17.11 -12.19 7.99
N SER A 443 15.84 -11.82 7.87
CA SER A 443 15.23 -11.25 6.68
C SER A 443 15.61 -9.79 6.50
N ASN A 444 15.29 -9.21 5.34
CA ASN A 444 15.37 -7.76 5.18
C ASN A 444 14.55 -7.06 6.28
N ARG A 445 15.08 -5.94 6.77
CA ARG A 445 14.53 -5.21 7.92
C ARG A 445 13.07 -4.80 7.75
N SER A 446 12.68 -4.39 6.55
CA SER A 446 11.30 -4.01 6.20
C SER A 446 10.35 -5.21 6.10
N ALA A 447 10.84 -6.43 6.27
CA ALA A 447 10.11 -7.70 6.13
C ALA A 447 9.34 -7.85 4.81
N ILE A 448 9.75 -7.13 3.75
CA ILE A 448 9.13 -7.25 2.42
C ILE A 448 9.31 -8.67 1.91
N GLY A 449 8.20 -9.31 1.49
CA GLY A 449 8.13 -10.71 1.12
C GLY A 449 7.65 -11.65 2.24
N ALA A 450 7.48 -11.13 3.47
CA ALA A 450 6.87 -11.92 4.55
C ALA A 450 5.38 -12.13 4.28
N ARG A 451 4.87 -13.30 4.71
CA ARG A 451 3.43 -13.63 4.67
C ARG A 451 2.89 -13.77 6.07
N VAL A 452 1.91 -12.96 6.40
CA VAL A 452 1.15 -13.04 7.65
C VAL A 452 -0.16 -13.77 7.40
N THR A 453 -0.42 -14.81 8.19
CA THR A 453 -1.66 -15.59 8.14
C THR A 453 -2.32 -15.58 9.50
N ILE A 454 -3.58 -15.16 9.58
CA ILE A 454 -4.35 -15.20 10.82
C ILE A 454 -5.48 -16.24 10.74
N LYS A 455 -5.83 -16.79 11.90
CA LYS A 455 -6.99 -17.68 12.07
C LYS A 455 -7.88 -17.17 13.19
N HIS A 456 -9.15 -16.96 12.90
CA HIS A 456 -10.14 -16.48 13.84
C HIS A 456 -11.48 -17.18 13.63
N ILE A 457 -12.41 -17.04 14.59
CA ILE A 457 -13.77 -17.59 14.46
C ILE A 457 -14.73 -16.45 14.17
N LYS A 458 -15.35 -16.47 12.99
CA LYS A 458 -16.40 -15.52 12.61
C LYS A 458 -17.77 -16.15 12.83
N SER A 459 -18.66 -15.41 13.51
CA SER A 459 -20.03 -15.87 13.79
C SER A 459 -20.77 -16.24 12.50
N GLY A 460 -21.32 -17.44 12.43
CA GLY A 460 -22.04 -17.95 11.27
C GLY A 460 -21.17 -18.54 10.14
N GLN A 461 -19.86 -18.29 10.13
CA GLN A 461 -18.92 -18.83 9.12
C GLN A 461 -17.98 -19.90 9.71
N GLY A 462 -17.72 -19.89 11.04
CA GLY A 462 -16.79 -20.81 11.68
C GLY A 462 -15.34 -20.32 11.64
N LEU A 463 -14.41 -21.24 11.47
CA LEU A 463 -12.97 -20.91 11.36
C LEU A 463 -12.68 -20.25 10.00
N VAL A 464 -12.18 -19.03 10.05
CA VAL A 464 -11.71 -18.26 8.87
C VAL A 464 -10.19 -18.18 8.93
N THR A 465 -9.56 -18.28 7.78
CA THR A 465 -8.13 -18.05 7.60
C THR A 465 -7.96 -16.92 6.59
N GLN A 466 -7.17 -15.91 6.92
CA GLN A 466 -6.82 -14.81 6.03
C GLN A 466 -5.32 -14.71 5.92
N MET A 467 -4.81 -14.25 4.78
CA MET A 467 -3.40 -13.98 4.61
C MET A 467 -3.15 -12.62 3.95
N ARG A 468 -2.01 -12.01 4.29
CA ARG A 468 -1.49 -10.80 3.66
C ARG A 468 0.00 -10.96 3.45
N ASP A 469 0.47 -10.57 2.28
CA ASP A 469 1.91 -10.46 1.99
C ASP A 469 2.36 -9.01 2.19
N ILE A 470 3.52 -8.82 2.81
CA ILE A 470 4.17 -7.50 2.88
C ILE A 470 4.76 -7.19 1.50
N GLN A 471 4.14 -6.25 0.80
CA GLN A 471 4.46 -5.93 -0.59
C GLN A 471 5.02 -4.50 -0.69
N SER A 472 6.09 -4.34 -1.45
CA SER A 472 6.63 -3.03 -1.81
C SER A 472 6.27 -2.71 -3.25
N GLY A 473 5.59 -1.58 -3.43
CA GLY A 473 5.06 -1.18 -4.73
C GLY A 473 3.78 -1.92 -5.07
N THR A 474 2.67 -1.21 -5.08
CA THR A 474 1.34 -1.74 -5.35
C THR A 474 0.67 -0.98 -6.48
N GLY A 475 -0.12 -1.68 -7.30
CA GLY A 475 -0.87 -1.06 -8.38
C GLY A 475 0.03 -0.42 -9.44
N TYR A 476 -0.04 0.91 -9.58
CA TYR A 476 0.76 1.71 -10.51
C TYR A 476 1.16 3.01 -9.84
N ASN A 477 2.47 3.25 -9.74
CA ASN A 477 3.08 4.44 -9.13
C ASN A 477 2.72 4.64 -7.64
N SER A 478 2.41 3.61 -6.88
CA SER A 478 2.06 3.74 -5.47
C SER A 478 2.63 2.61 -4.61
N GLN A 479 2.75 2.92 -3.33
CA GLN A 479 3.03 1.96 -2.28
C GLN A 479 2.02 2.17 -1.16
N ASN A 480 1.32 1.11 -0.77
CA ASN A 480 0.51 1.09 0.44
C ASN A 480 1.41 1.06 1.68
N MET A 481 0.82 1.24 2.85
CA MET A 481 1.54 0.97 4.10
C MET A 481 2.12 -0.45 4.10
N LEU A 482 3.25 -0.62 4.77
CA LEU A 482 3.90 -1.95 4.93
C LEU A 482 3.29 -2.77 6.07
N ARG A 483 2.31 -2.23 6.79
CA ARG A 483 1.54 -2.98 7.79
C ARG A 483 0.56 -3.93 7.12
N ALA A 484 0.50 -5.18 7.61
CA ALA A 484 -0.54 -6.13 7.19
C ALA A 484 -1.84 -5.83 7.94
N HIS A 485 -2.85 -5.35 7.23
CA HIS A 485 -4.16 -5.05 7.80
C HIS A 485 -5.15 -6.21 7.58
N PHE A 486 -5.88 -6.56 8.62
CA PHE A 486 -6.90 -7.60 8.65
C PHE A 486 -8.18 -7.09 9.27
N GLY A 487 -9.24 -6.95 8.51
CA GLY A 487 -10.58 -6.92 9.06
C GLY A 487 -10.99 -8.33 9.50
N ILE A 488 -11.59 -8.46 10.67
CA ILE A 488 -11.99 -9.76 11.20
C ILE A 488 -13.49 -9.84 11.48
N GLY A 489 -14.25 -8.86 11.01
CA GLY A 489 -15.68 -8.78 11.21
C GLY A 489 -16.06 -8.79 12.70
N SER A 490 -17.02 -9.59 13.08
CA SER A 490 -17.49 -9.70 14.47
C SER A 490 -16.64 -10.62 15.36
N SER A 491 -15.44 -11.01 14.94
CA SER A 491 -14.58 -11.90 15.72
C SER A 491 -13.90 -11.12 16.85
N THR A 492 -13.93 -11.66 18.06
CA THR A 492 -13.38 -11.02 19.26
C THR A 492 -12.04 -11.62 19.70
N THR A 493 -11.49 -12.54 18.94
CA THR A 493 -10.20 -13.19 19.25
C THR A 493 -9.59 -13.78 17.99
N ILE A 494 -8.30 -13.53 17.80
CA ILE A 494 -7.48 -14.21 16.80
C ILE A 494 -6.81 -15.40 17.48
N ILE A 495 -7.17 -16.59 17.02
CA ILE A 495 -6.74 -17.85 17.65
C ILE A 495 -5.25 -18.03 17.47
N ASN A 496 -4.77 -17.75 16.26
CA ASN A 496 -3.39 -17.92 15.88
C ASN A 496 -3.03 -16.97 14.73
N MET A 497 -1.84 -16.42 14.79
CA MET A 497 -1.15 -15.74 13.70
C MET A 497 0.11 -16.54 13.38
N THR A 498 0.36 -16.75 12.10
CA THR A 498 1.59 -17.37 11.62
C THR A 498 2.26 -16.41 10.65
N ILE A 499 3.52 -16.11 10.90
CA ILE A 499 4.35 -15.29 10.03
C ILE A 499 5.36 -16.20 9.36
N ARG A 500 5.38 -16.21 8.04
CA ARG A 500 6.42 -16.83 7.24
C ARG A 500 7.34 -15.72 6.74
N TRP A 501 8.53 -15.70 7.29
CA TRP A 501 9.55 -14.72 6.99
C TRP A 501 10.30 -15.05 5.68
N PRO A 502 10.85 -14.07 4.95
CA PRO A 502 11.69 -14.31 3.77
C PRO A 502 12.87 -15.24 4.03
N SER A 503 13.50 -15.18 5.21
CA SER A 503 14.58 -16.09 5.64
C SER A 503 14.18 -17.58 5.65
N GLY A 504 12.86 -17.86 5.66
CA GLY A 504 12.29 -19.19 5.85
C GLY A 504 11.92 -19.51 7.29
N VAL A 505 12.20 -18.65 8.25
CA VAL A 505 11.68 -18.75 9.62
C VAL A 505 10.16 -18.73 9.59
N VAL A 506 9.52 -19.57 10.40
CA VAL A 506 8.06 -19.61 10.58
C VAL A 506 7.76 -19.41 12.05
N GLN A 507 7.22 -18.24 12.36
CA GLN A 507 6.86 -17.83 13.70
C GLN A 507 5.35 -17.97 13.91
N SER A 508 4.91 -18.37 15.12
CA SER A 508 3.50 -18.59 15.41
C SER A 508 3.13 -18.01 16.76
N ILE A 509 2.16 -17.10 16.76
CA ILE A 509 1.70 -16.35 17.95
C ILE A 509 0.21 -16.62 18.14
N GLY A 510 -0.20 -17.01 19.35
CA GLY A 510 -1.60 -17.35 19.66
C GLY A 510 -2.25 -16.39 20.64
N GLY A 511 -3.57 -16.31 20.58
CA GLY A 511 -4.36 -15.59 21.58
C GLY A 511 -4.30 -14.07 21.47
N ILE A 512 -4.18 -13.53 20.25
CA ILE A 512 -4.10 -12.09 19.98
C ILE A 512 -5.49 -11.47 20.10
N LEU A 513 -5.58 -10.33 20.78
CA LEU A 513 -6.83 -9.55 20.85
C LEU A 513 -6.99 -8.71 19.58
N PRO A 514 -8.21 -8.37 19.18
CA PRO A 514 -8.48 -7.44 18.09
C PRO A 514 -8.26 -5.97 18.51
N ASP A 515 -8.46 -5.09 17.54
CA ASP A 515 -8.47 -3.63 17.67
C ASP A 515 -7.14 -3.05 18.21
N GLN A 516 -6.04 -3.52 17.63
CA GLN A 516 -4.71 -3.06 17.98
C GLN A 516 -3.73 -3.17 16.81
N ILE A 517 -2.69 -2.35 16.86
CA ILE A 517 -1.49 -2.44 16.04
C ILE A 517 -0.45 -3.19 16.86
N ILE A 518 0.10 -4.26 16.30
CA ILE A 518 1.19 -5.00 16.94
C ILE A 518 2.43 -4.97 16.07
N ARG A 519 3.59 -4.81 16.68
CA ARG A 519 4.88 -4.97 16.02
C ARG A 519 5.52 -6.28 16.43
N VAL A 520 6.03 -7.04 15.46
CA VAL A 520 6.61 -8.37 15.68
C VAL A 520 7.99 -8.42 15.06
N VAL A 521 8.96 -8.78 15.86
CA VAL A 521 10.35 -9.01 15.45
C VAL A 521 10.50 -10.46 14.98
N GLU A 522 11.28 -10.67 13.94
CA GLU A 522 11.62 -12.01 13.46
C GLU A 522 12.41 -12.77 14.52
N ASP A 523 11.81 -13.83 15.06
CA ASP A 523 12.42 -14.74 16.02
C ASP A 523 11.76 -16.13 15.91
N GLU A 524 12.46 -17.19 16.34
CA GLU A 524 11.88 -18.53 16.48
C GLU A 524 10.95 -18.63 17.71
N ASP A 525 11.04 -17.69 18.67
CA ASP A 525 10.26 -17.67 19.89
C ASP A 525 8.88 -16.99 19.72
N THR A 526 7.94 -17.35 20.57
CA THR A 526 6.50 -17.09 20.40
C THR A 526 6.03 -15.71 20.87
N PHE A 527 6.86 -14.89 21.48
CA PHE A 527 6.52 -13.55 21.98
C PHE A 527 7.66 -12.58 21.69
N ALA A 528 7.69 -12.07 20.48
CA ALA A 528 8.70 -11.11 20.03
C ALA A 528 8.02 -9.77 19.66
N PHE A 529 7.24 -9.21 20.59
CA PHE A 529 6.73 -7.85 20.45
C PHE A 529 7.86 -6.85 20.61
N ASP A 530 7.76 -5.72 19.94
CA ASP A 530 8.71 -4.61 19.94
C ASP A 530 7.90 -3.32 20.02
N CYS A 531 7.62 -2.88 21.21
CA CYS A 531 6.78 -1.72 21.44
C CYS A 531 7.54 -0.39 21.31
N ASN A 532 8.85 -0.40 21.60
CA ASN A 532 9.72 0.78 21.49
C ASN A 532 10.34 0.95 20.08
N ARG A 533 9.96 0.06 19.13
CA ARG A 533 10.28 0.14 17.70
C ARG A 533 11.77 0.08 17.36
N ASN A 534 12.59 -0.50 18.23
CA ASN A 534 14.04 -0.64 18.03
C ASN A 534 14.42 -1.92 17.26
N CYS A 535 13.45 -2.77 16.93
CA CYS A 535 13.61 -4.09 16.32
C CYS A 535 14.42 -5.10 17.16
N VAL A 536 14.34 -4.93 18.45
CA VAL A 536 14.71 -5.93 19.44
C VAL A 536 13.43 -6.30 20.18
N SER A 537 13.21 -7.56 20.49
CA SER A 537 11.98 -7.89 21.21
C SER A 537 12.02 -7.34 22.64
N ASP A 538 10.88 -6.89 23.14
CA ASP A 538 10.70 -6.34 24.49
C ASP A 538 11.35 -7.20 25.57
N LEU A 539 11.22 -8.53 25.46
CA LEU A 539 11.80 -9.46 26.40
C LEU A 539 13.34 -9.46 26.37
N VAL A 540 13.94 -9.28 25.21
CA VAL A 540 15.40 -9.18 25.05
C VAL A 540 15.88 -7.83 25.56
N ASP A 541 15.17 -6.74 25.26
CA ASP A 541 15.46 -5.40 25.76
C ASP A 541 15.53 -5.37 27.29
N ILE A 542 14.54 -5.98 27.94
CA ILE A 542 14.51 -6.10 29.41
C ILE A 542 15.66 -6.98 29.90
N ALA A 543 15.88 -8.14 29.26
CA ALA A 543 16.90 -9.10 29.70
C ALA A 543 18.33 -8.57 29.57
N GLU A 544 18.59 -7.78 28.52
CA GLU A 544 19.92 -7.15 28.28
C GLU A 544 20.07 -5.81 28.98
N GLY A 545 19.00 -5.27 29.57
CA GLY A 545 18.98 -4.00 30.29
C GLY A 545 19.01 -2.79 29.34
N LEU A 546 18.57 -2.96 28.12
CA LEU A 546 18.33 -1.90 27.14
C LEU A 546 17.09 -1.10 27.52
N SER A 547 16.07 -1.78 28.07
CA SER A 547 14.85 -1.22 28.63
C SER A 547 14.68 -1.62 30.09
N GLN A 548 13.91 -0.84 30.87
CA GLN A 548 13.53 -1.16 32.24
C GLN A 548 12.14 -1.79 32.27
N ASP A 549 11.92 -2.69 33.20
CA ASP A 549 10.63 -3.27 33.55
C ASP A 549 10.51 -3.25 35.08
N THR A 550 10.05 -2.11 35.62
CA THR A 550 10.04 -1.86 37.07
C THR A 550 8.98 -2.71 37.78
N ASN A 551 7.89 -3.03 37.12
CA ASN A 551 6.78 -3.78 37.71
C ASN A 551 6.85 -5.29 37.45
N GLY A 552 7.73 -5.76 36.56
CA GLY A 552 7.98 -7.18 36.28
C GLY A 552 6.89 -7.85 35.45
N ASN A 553 6.19 -7.09 34.61
CA ASN A 553 5.10 -7.60 33.75
C ASN A 553 5.58 -8.03 32.34
N ALA A 554 6.88 -7.90 32.05
CA ALA A 554 7.51 -8.22 30.79
C ALA A 554 7.16 -7.26 29.62
N ILE A 555 6.74 -6.04 29.95
CA ILE A 555 6.59 -4.91 29.04
C ILE A 555 7.58 -3.84 29.46
N PRO A 556 8.39 -3.26 28.55
CA PRO A 556 9.27 -2.14 28.88
C PRO A 556 8.51 -0.96 29.47
N ASP A 557 9.09 -0.31 30.50
CA ASP A 557 8.45 0.84 31.16
C ASP A 557 8.07 1.97 30.19
N GLU A 558 8.86 2.17 29.13
CA GLU A 558 8.60 3.15 28.07
C GLU A 558 7.44 2.77 27.15
N CYS A 559 7.01 1.54 27.18
CA CYS A 559 5.90 1.01 26.39
C CYS A 559 4.63 0.82 27.22
N GLU A 560 4.75 0.97 28.50
CA GLU A 560 3.57 1.03 29.33
C GLU A 560 2.96 2.42 29.19
N CYS A 561 1.66 2.47 28.91
CA CYS A 561 0.92 3.67 29.26
C CYS A 561 1.26 3.98 30.71
N ILE A 562 2.00 5.04 30.95
CA ILE A 562 2.21 5.53 32.30
C ILE A 562 0.81 5.87 32.80
N THR A 563 0.13 4.88 33.35
CA THR A 563 -0.86 5.17 34.36
C THR A 563 -0.04 5.75 35.50
N ASP A 564 0.27 7.05 35.39
CA ASP A 564 0.76 7.77 36.53
C ASP A 564 -0.29 7.47 37.61
N ALA A 565 0.05 6.62 38.56
CA ALA A 565 -0.89 6.20 39.60
C ALA A 565 -1.47 7.42 40.33
N ASP A 566 -0.82 8.57 40.16
CA ASP A 566 -1.23 9.87 40.63
C ASP A 566 -2.18 10.59 39.67
N ALA A 567 -2.15 10.30 38.34
CA ALA A 567 -3.04 10.87 37.33
C ALA A 567 -4.36 10.05 37.15
N ASP A 568 -4.34 8.75 37.42
CA ASP A 568 -5.56 7.92 37.62
C ASP A 568 -6.16 8.19 39.00
N ILE A 569 -6.77 9.38 39.13
CA ILE A 569 -7.22 9.92 40.39
C ILE A 569 -8.35 9.09 40.99
N ASN A 570 -9.18 8.48 40.14
CA ASN A 570 -10.28 7.65 40.57
C ASN A 570 -9.89 6.19 40.82
N GLY A 571 -8.70 5.75 40.41
CA GLY A 571 -8.16 4.40 40.60
C GLY A 571 -8.88 3.34 39.77
N ASP A 572 -9.46 3.71 38.61
CA ASP A 572 -10.16 2.76 37.74
C ASP A 572 -9.23 2.10 36.70
N GLY A 573 -7.95 2.46 36.67
CA GLY A 573 -6.93 1.92 35.80
C GLY A 573 -6.80 2.66 34.46
N SER A 574 -7.42 3.84 34.30
CA SER A 574 -7.38 4.63 33.07
C SER A 574 -7.36 6.12 33.36
N VAL A 575 -6.41 6.85 32.80
CA VAL A 575 -6.43 8.33 32.84
C VAL A 575 -7.38 8.83 31.75
N ASN A 576 -8.50 9.45 32.15
CA ASN A 576 -9.57 9.81 31.21
C ASN A 576 -10.38 11.04 31.65
N VAL A 577 -11.50 11.31 30.96
CA VAL A 577 -12.37 12.46 31.26
C VAL A 577 -12.90 12.46 32.70
N ILE A 578 -12.96 11.33 33.38
CA ILE A 578 -13.45 11.25 34.76
C ILE A 578 -12.42 11.85 35.71
N ASP A 579 -11.14 11.59 35.51
CA ASP A 579 -10.03 12.16 36.28
C ASP A 579 -9.94 13.68 36.05
N LEU A 580 -10.13 14.13 34.80
CA LEU A 580 -10.23 15.55 34.48
C LEU A 580 -11.38 16.23 35.23
N LEU A 581 -12.53 15.58 35.34
CA LEU A 581 -13.66 16.10 36.09
C LEU A 581 -13.36 16.19 37.59
N ILE A 582 -12.52 15.32 38.14
CA ILE A 582 -12.07 15.39 39.54
C ILE A 582 -11.18 16.61 39.74
N ILE A 583 -10.20 16.88 38.87
CA ILE A 583 -9.38 18.12 38.93
C ILE A 583 -10.27 19.36 38.84
N ILE A 584 -11.18 19.39 37.84
CA ILE A 584 -12.07 20.55 37.67
C ILE A 584 -12.99 20.76 38.90
N SER A 585 -13.48 19.68 39.50
CA SER A 585 -14.36 19.74 40.67
C SER A 585 -13.66 20.19 41.93
N ASN A 586 -12.33 19.96 42.03
CA ASN A 586 -11.50 20.34 43.16
C ASN A 586 -10.60 21.55 42.89
N TRP A 587 -10.85 22.30 41.81
CA TRP A 587 -10.03 23.43 41.40
C TRP A 587 -9.91 24.49 42.53
N ASP A 588 -8.68 24.97 42.79
CA ASP A 588 -8.32 25.86 43.87
C ASP A 588 -8.54 25.29 45.31
N ALA A 589 -8.72 23.96 45.45
CA ALA A 589 -8.78 23.33 46.76
C ALA A 589 -7.41 23.32 47.42
N GLU A 590 -7.34 23.74 48.71
CA GLU A 590 -6.11 23.73 49.51
C GLU A 590 -6.07 22.49 50.43
N GLY A 591 -4.88 21.90 50.57
CA GLY A 591 -4.64 20.67 51.36
C GLY A 591 -4.66 19.42 50.51
N SER A 592 -4.25 18.24 51.01
CA SER A 592 -4.25 16.99 50.27
C SER A 592 -5.67 16.64 49.81
N SER A 593 -6.02 17.07 48.60
CA SER A 593 -7.29 16.83 47.95
C SER A 593 -7.14 15.84 46.79
N GLU A 594 -8.19 15.14 46.42
CA GLU A 594 -8.24 14.37 45.19
C GLU A 594 -7.97 15.32 44.01
N GLY A 595 -6.94 15.04 43.19
CA GLY A 595 -6.56 15.85 42.06
C GLY A 595 -5.32 16.75 42.27
N ASP A 596 -4.67 16.71 43.44
CA ASP A 596 -3.37 17.33 43.71
C ASP A 596 -2.27 16.32 43.27
N ILE A 597 -1.98 16.32 41.97
CA ILE A 597 -1.10 15.32 41.32
C ILE A 597 0.37 15.65 41.60
N ASP A 598 0.73 16.95 41.63
CA ASP A 598 2.11 17.36 41.88
C ASP A 598 2.47 17.45 43.38
N GLY A 599 1.49 17.31 44.27
CA GLY A 599 1.65 17.29 45.72
C GLY A 599 2.03 18.65 46.31
N ASP A 600 1.75 19.75 45.61
CA ASP A 600 2.07 21.10 46.09
C ASP A 600 1.03 21.63 47.12
N GLY A 601 -0.08 20.91 47.27
CA GLY A 601 -1.16 21.17 48.18
C GLY A 601 -2.26 22.07 47.62
N ILE A 602 -2.29 22.32 46.31
CA ILE A 602 -3.32 23.13 45.64
C ILE A 602 -3.67 22.47 44.31
N VAL A 603 -4.92 22.09 44.07
CA VAL A 603 -5.36 21.57 42.76
C VAL A 603 -5.43 22.73 41.75
N GLY A 604 -4.53 22.74 40.78
CA GLY A 604 -4.34 23.85 39.88
C GLY A 604 -3.94 23.49 38.45
N ILE A 605 -3.29 24.45 37.80
CA ILE A 605 -2.90 24.29 36.39
C ILE A 605 -1.79 23.27 36.21
N GLN A 606 -0.93 23.04 37.22
CA GLN A 606 0.15 22.06 37.12
C GLN A 606 -0.42 20.64 37.13
N ASP A 607 -1.40 20.37 38.01
CA ASP A 607 -2.10 19.08 38.05
C ASP A 607 -2.82 18.78 36.75
N LEU A 608 -3.48 19.81 36.17
CA LEU A 608 -4.12 19.67 34.87
C LEU A 608 -3.12 19.37 33.75
N LEU A 609 -1.94 19.99 33.77
CA LEU A 609 -0.89 19.70 32.78
C LEU A 609 -0.30 18.31 32.93
N LEU A 610 -0.12 17.83 34.17
CA LEU A 610 0.32 16.46 34.45
C LEU A 610 -0.74 15.43 33.99
N LEU A 611 -2.02 15.68 34.26
CA LEU A 611 -3.10 14.81 33.79
C LEU A 611 -3.17 14.80 32.26
N ILE A 612 -3.07 15.96 31.60
CA ILE A 612 -3.08 16.03 30.13
C ILE A 612 -1.82 15.33 29.54
N GLY A 613 -0.66 15.47 30.17
CA GLY A 613 0.55 14.73 29.80
C GLY A 613 0.31 13.23 29.86
N ALA A 614 -0.16 12.72 30.99
CA ALA A 614 -0.48 11.31 31.17
C ALA A 614 -1.62 10.80 30.27
N TRP A 615 -2.51 11.69 29.79
CA TRP A 615 -3.60 11.35 28.87
C TRP A 615 -3.15 11.28 27.42
N SER A 616 -2.17 12.10 27.01
CA SER A 616 -1.63 12.12 25.64
C SER A 616 -0.67 10.97 25.35
N ASP A 617 -0.18 10.30 26.41
CA ASP A 617 0.79 9.19 26.30
C ASP A 617 0.09 7.80 26.27
N CYS A 618 -1.22 7.76 26.15
CA CYS A 618 -2.07 6.61 25.93
C CYS A 618 -3.00 6.84 24.73
#